data_24fe141c0eb642a75776cb0892b47680
#
_entry.id   24fe141c0eb642a75776cb0892b47680
#
_cell.length_a   1.000
_cell.length_b   1.000
_cell.length_c   1.000
_cell.angle_alpha   90.00
_cell.angle_beta   90.00
_cell.angle_gamma   90.00
#
_symmetry.space_group_name_H-M   'P 1'
#
loop_
_entity.id
_entity.type
_entity.pdbx_description
1 polymer ?
#
loop_
_entity_poly.entity_id
_entity_poly.type
_entity_poly.pdbx_seq_one_letter_code
_entity_poly.pdbx_strand_id
1 'polypeptide(L)'
;GWLTEFLPDETVLDYIEQADQILVKFGATTERFQPSNELKKRCLEYDLHMSQAQLKHLGTDSNFETMKKLIHALAERVEIHTGADVVGVDRESHILTVKTAEGEQAVEAGKIIFAVGRAGSRFFSAWCEENDIPLHNNQVDVGVRVELPSMVWEDFAKKIYEPKIRYRSKGYGDIIRMFCFNDRGQVVTENTNGVLTVNGHAYRDEARKTQNSNF
;
A
#
# COMPACT_ATOMS: atom_id res chain seq x y z
N GLY A 1 2.59 8.67 9.03
CA GLY A 1 2.28 7.23 9.05
C GLY A 1 2.71 6.62 10.37
N TRP A 2 2.43 5.37 10.60
CA TRP A 2 2.72 4.66 11.85
C TRP A 2 4.21 4.57 12.20
N LEU A 3 5.09 4.61 11.21
CA LEU A 3 6.54 4.53 11.43
C LEU A 3 7.08 5.67 12.30
N THR A 4 6.46 6.85 12.27
CA THR A 4 6.87 8.00 13.09
C THR A 4 6.51 7.85 14.57
N GLU A 5 5.76 6.82 14.95
CA GLU A 5 5.52 6.46 16.34
C GLU A 5 6.70 5.69 16.95
N PHE A 6 7.55 5.09 16.12
CA PHE A 6 8.67 4.25 16.52
C PHE A 6 10.04 4.86 16.21
N LEU A 7 10.10 5.73 15.21
CA LEU A 7 11.34 6.31 14.70
C LEU A 7 11.18 7.83 14.52
N PRO A 8 12.28 8.60 14.68
CA PRO A 8 12.29 10.03 14.38
C PRO A 8 11.86 10.29 12.91
N ASP A 9 11.15 11.39 12.70
CA ASP A 9 10.64 11.78 11.38
C ASP A 9 11.72 11.81 10.29
N GLU A 10 12.91 12.35 10.62
CA GLU A 10 14.04 12.41 9.68
C GLU A 10 14.50 11.02 9.24
N THR A 11 14.57 10.07 10.18
CA THR A 11 14.94 8.68 9.88
C THR A 11 13.90 8.01 8.98
N VAL A 12 12.60 8.26 9.25
CA VAL A 12 11.52 7.73 8.43
C VAL A 12 11.57 8.29 7.02
N LEU A 13 11.82 9.60 6.88
CA LEU A 13 11.95 10.24 5.56
C LEU A 13 13.14 9.69 4.77
N ASP A 14 14.28 9.47 5.42
CA ASP A 14 15.44 8.86 4.78
C ASP A 14 15.16 7.43 4.29
N TYR A 15 14.49 6.60 5.09
CA TYR A 15 14.10 5.25 4.66
C TYR A 15 13.09 5.26 3.52
N ILE A 16 12.15 6.20 3.51
CA ILE A 16 11.21 6.37 2.40
C ILE A 16 11.95 6.73 1.12
N GLU A 17 12.91 7.67 1.20
CA GLU A 17 13.72 8.06 0.04
C GLU A 17 14.59 6.90 -0.48
N GLN A 18 15.23 6.14 0.41
CA GLN A 18 16.00 4.96 0.02
C GLN A 18 15.12 3.90 -0.67
N ALA A 19 13.93 3.62 -0.13
CA ALA A 19 12.98 2.70 -0.74
C ALA A 19 12.50 3.19 -2.12
N ASP A 20 12.23 4.50 -2.25
CA ASP A 20 11.87 5.12 -3.53
C ASP A 20 12.99 4.98 -4.57
N GLN A 21 14.25 5.23 -4.18
CA GLN A 21 15.42 5.10 -5.06
C GLN A 21 15.59 3.66 -5.54
N ILE A 22 15.34 2.66 -4.69
CA ILE A 22 15.35 1.26 -5.11
C ILE A 22 14.29 1.02 -6.19
N LEU A 23 13.06 1.49 -5.99
CA LEU A 23 11.99 1.32 -7.00
C LEU A 23 12.31 2.05 -8.30
N VAL A 24 12.86 3.26 -8.23
CA VAL A 24 13.30 4.04 -9.42
C VAL A 24 14.38 3.29 -10.21
N LYS A 25 15.34 2.65 -9.53
CA LYS A 25 16.36 1.82 -10.17
C LYS A 25 15.75 0.69 -11.03
N PHE A 26 14.59 0.18 -10.65
CA PHE A 26 13.88 -0.88 -11.37
C PHE A 26 12.77 -0.36 -12.31
N GLY A 27 12.67 0.95 -12.50
CA GLY A 27 11.82 1.57 -13.52
C GLY A 27 10.58 2.30 -12.99
N ALA A 28 10.48 2.54 -11.68
CA ALA A 28 9.45 3.42 -11.15
C ALA A 28 9.68 4.87 -11.62
N THR A 29 8.59 5.65 -11.70
CA THR A 29 8.65 7.05 -12.14
C THR A 29 9.44 7.92 -11.16
N THR A 30 10.11 8.94 -11.71
CA THR A 30 10.70 10.03 -10.92
C THR A 30 9.76 11.23 -10.80
N GLU A 31 8.65 11.24 -11.53
CA GLU A 31 7.67 12.31 -11.51
C GLU A 31 7.02 12.43 -10.15
N ARG A 32 7.03 13.64 -9.59
CA ARG A 32 6.44 13.96 -8.29
C ARG A 32 5.32 14.99 -8.46
N PHE A 33 4.21 14.74 -7.81
CA PHE A 33 3.06 15.62 -7.75
C PHE A 33 3.00 16.31 -6.39
N GLN A 34 2.71 17.60 -6.38
CA GLN A 34 2.58 18.40 -5.16
C GLN A 34 1.47 19.43 -5.32
N PRO A 35 0.58 19.59 -4.33
CA PRO A 35 -0.50 20.56 -4.42
C PRO A 35 0.04 22.01 -4.37
N SER A 36 -0.46 22.85 -5.27
CA SER A 36 -0.18 24.28 -5.25
C SER A 36 -0.91 25.00 -4.11
N ASN A 37 -0.39 26.15 -3.69
CA ASN A 37 -1.07 26.98 -2.68
C ASN A 37 -2.45 27.47 -3.16
N GLU A 38 -2.63 27.69 -4.46
CA GLU A 38 -3.93 28.04 -5.04
C GLU A 38 -4.97 26.93 -4.83
N LEU A 39 -4.62 25.67 -5.13
CA LEU A 39 -5.52 24.54 -4.91
C LEU A 39 -5.89 24.38 -3.43
N LYS A 40 -4.90 24.53 -2.53
CA LYS A 40 -5.16 24.49 -1.09
C LYS A 40 -6.13 25.59 -0.64
N LYS A 41 -5.92 26.83 -1.12
CA LYS A 41 -6.80 27.97 -0.83
C LYS A 41 -8.22 27.69 -1.30
N ARG A 42 -8.39 27.22 -2.53
CA ARG A 42 -9.72 26.83 -3.07
C ARG A 42 -10.39 25.75 -2.22
N CYS A 43 -9.67 24.76 -1.74
CA CYS A 43 -10.22 23.76 -0.83
C CYS A 43 -10.73 24.39 0.47
N LEU A 44 -9.98 25.30 1.07
CA LEU A 44 -10.35 25.97 2.31
C LEU A 44 -11.65 26.81 2.17
N GLU A 45 -11.95 27.34 1.00
CA GLU A 45 -13.21 28.06 0.72
C GLU A 45 -14.46 27.15 0.90
N TYR A 46 -14.27 25.84 0.90
CA TYR A 46 -15.32 24.81 1.09
C TYR A 46 -15.13 23.96 2.35
N ASP A 47 -14.42 24.46 3.35
CA ASP A 47 -14.08 23.71 4.58
C ASP A 47 -13.30 22.42 4.31
N LEU A 48 -12.62 22.31 3.17
CA LEU A 48 -11.80 21.16 2.79
C LEU A 48 -10.32 21.44 3.06
N HIS A 49 -9.62 20.48 3.61
CA HIS A 49 -8.20 20.60 3.94
C HIS A 49 -7.37 19.68 3.06
N MET A 50 -6.60 20.26 2.13
CA MET A 50 -5.69 19.51 1.26
C MET A 50 -4.33 19.35 1.95
N SER A 51 -3.88 18.13 2.11
CA SER A 51 -2.57 17.81 2.72
C SER A 51 -1.42 18.21 1.82
N GLN A 52 -0.34 18.69 2.42
CA GLN A 52 0.93 18.96 1.73
C GLN A 52 1.72 17.66 1.57
N ALA A 53 1.30 16.78 0.70
CA ALA A 53 2.01 15.55 0.43
C ALA A 53 2.66 15.61 -0.96
N GLN A 54 3.92 15.19 -1.05
CA GLN A 54 4.52 14.84 -2.33
C GLN A 54 4.16 13.41 -2.67
N LEU A 55 3.66 13.19 -3.87
CA LEU A 55 3.19 11.89 -4.31
C LEU A 55 3.89 11.49 -5.59
N LYS A 56 4.14 10.20 -5.73
CA LYS A 56 4.44 9.54 -7.00
C LYS A 56 3.30 8.59 -7.33
N HIS A 57 2.92 8.53 -8.59
CA HIS A 57 1.95 7.56 -9.06
C HIS A 57 2.57 6.66 -10.10
N LEU A 58 2.52 5.36 -9.88
CA LEU A 58 3.13 4.38 -10.77
C LEU A 58 2.13 3.75 -11.74
N GLY A 59 0.92 3.49 -11.29
CA GLY A 59 -0.08 2.68 -12.00
C GLY A 59 0.15 1.18 -11.81
N THR A 60 -0.92 0.42 -11.92
CA THR A 60 -0.92 -1.03 -11.65
C THR A 60 -0.03 -1.80 -12.63
N ASP A 61 -0.10 -1.46 -13.91
CA ASP A 61 0.70 -2.07 -14.99
C ASP A 61 2.20 -1.77 -14.84
N SER A 62 2.56 -0.52 -14.61
CA SER A 62 3.96 -0.13 -14.42
C SER A 62 4.54 -0.69 -13.11
N ASN A 63 3.72 -0.79 -12.05
CA ASN A 63 4.13 -1.41 -10.80
C ASN A 63 4.47 -2.89 -11.00
N PHE A 64 3.66 -3.61 -11.77
CA PHE A 64 3.92 -5.01 -12.11
C PHE A 64 5.29 -5.18 -12.78
N GLU A 65 5.60 -4.37 -13.79
CA GLU A 65 6.89 -4.43 -14.49
C GLU A 65 8.08 -4.04 -13.60
N THR A 66 7.90 -3.05 -12.73
CA THR A 66 8.92 -2.64 -11.75
C THR A 66 9.21 -3.77 -10.76
N MET A 67 8.17 -4.37 -10.18
CA MET A 67 8.31 -5.48 -9.23
C MET A 67 8.91 -6.73 -9.90
N LYS A 68 8.54 -7.04 -11.13
CA LYS A 68 9.12 -8.14 -11.90
C LYS A 68 10.63 -7.99 -12.05
N LYS A 69 11.11 -6.80 -12.44
CA LYS A 69 12.54 -6.51 -12.57
C LYS A 69 13.26 -6.60 -11.21
N LEU A 70 12.65 -6.09 -10.15
CA LEU A 70 13.20 -6.17 -8.80
C LEU A 70 13.36 -7.62 -8.35
N ILE A 71 12.31 -8.45 -8.53
CA ILE A 71 12.35 -9.86 -8.15
C ILE A 71 13.40 -10.62 -8.95
N HIS A 72 13.53 -10.38 -10.25
CA HIS A 72 14.58 -11.00 -11.07
C HIS A 72 15.98 -10.66 -10.54
N ALA A 73 16.24 -9.39 -10.22
CA ALA A 73 17.54 -8.98 -9.68
C ALA A 73 17.81 -9.56 -8.26
N LEU A 74 16.76 -9.76 -7.46
CA LEU A 74 16.89 -10.42 -6.16
C LEU A 74 17.20 -11.91 -6.32
N ALA A 75 16.58 -12.61 -7.27
CA ALA A 75 16.79 -14.04 -7.52
C ALA A 75 18.23 -14.38 -7.93
N GLU A 76 19.01 -13.40 -8.39
CA GLU A 76 20.45 -13.58 -8.65
C GLU A 76 21.29 -13.64 -7.36
N ARG A 77 20.73 -13.25 -6.21
CA ARG A 77 21.46 -13.08 -4.95
C ARG A 77 20.88 -13.85 -3.78
N VAL A 78 19.61 -14.19 -3.84
CA VAL A 78 18.89 -14.89 -2.79
C VAL A 78 18.03 -16.00 -3.40
N GLU A 79 17.85 -17.06 -2.67
CA GLU A 79 16.89 -18.11 -3.05
C GLU A 79 15.47 -17.61 -2.80
N ILE A 80 14.61 -17.72 -3.81
CA ILE A 80 13.19 -17.36 -3.74
C ILE A 80 12.36 -18.62 -3.96
N HIS A 81 11.66 -19.05 -2.94
CA HIS A 81 10.76 -20.21 -3.00
C HIS A 81 9.33 -19.73 -3.13
N THR A 82 8.68 -20.03 -4.26
CA THR A 82 7.25 -19.78 -4.51
C THR A 82 6.45 -21.06 -4.32
N GLY A 83 5.16 -20.95 -3.99
CA GLY A 83 4.34 -22.13 -3.67
C GLY A 83 4.79 -22.84 -2.39
N ALA A 84 5.42 -22.10 -1.50
CA ALA A 84 5.95 -22.58 -0.22
C ALA A 84 5.31 -21.76 0.91
N ASP A 85 4.51 -22.40 1.74
CA ASP A 85 3.83 -21.79 2.87
C ASP A 85 4.57 -22.11 4.16
N VAL A 86 4.98 -21.10 4.91
CA VAL A 86 5.47 -21.28 6.27
C VAL A 86 4.29 -21.50 7.18
N VAL A 87 4.19 -22.73 7.73
CA VAL A 87 3.06 -23.16 8.59
C VAL A 87 3.44 -23.28 10.06
N GLY A 88 4.74 -23.22 10.39
CA GLY A 88 5.26 -23.22 11.75
C GLY A 88 6.59 -22.49 11.84
N VAL A 89 6.85 -21.86 12.97
CA VAL A 89 8.15 -21.24 13.29
C VAL A 89 8.44 -21.48 14.75
N ASP A 90 9.48 -22.28 15.03
CA ASP A 90 10.01 -22.44 16.36
C ASP A 90 10.93 -21.28 16.70
N ARG A 91 10.58 -20.56 17.78
CA ARG A 91 11.29 -19.34 18.18
C ARG A 91 12.68 -19.60 18.74
N GLU A 92 12.86 -20.74 19.44
CA GLU A 92 14.11 -21.05 20.15
C GLU A 92 15.13 -21.67 19.22
N SER A 93 14.72 -22.66 18.42
CA SER A 93 15.60 -23.35 17.49
C SER A 93 15.78 -22.65 16.14
N HIS A 94 14.94 -21.62 15.83
CA HIS A 94 14.86 -20.95 14.54
C HIS A 94 14.56 -21.91 13.37
N ILE A 95 13.79 -22.97 13.64
CA ILE A 95 13.34 -23.91 12.62
C ILE A 95 11.97 -23.49 12.09
N LEU A 96 11.88 -23.39 10.76
CA LEU A 96 10.62 -23.16 10.06
C LEU A 96 10.07 -24.48 9.53
N THR A 97 8.78 -24.69 9.68
CA THR A 97 8.06 -25.76 8.97
C THR A 97 7.47 -25.15 7.69
N VAL A 98 7.96 -25.61 6.55
CA VAL A 98 7.57 -25.12 5.24
C VAL A 98 6.78 -26.20 4.51
N LYS A 99 5.58 -25.89 4.08
CA LYS A 99 4.70 -26.77 3.31
C LYS A 99 4.74 -26.40 1.83
N THR A 100 5.00 -27.38 0.99
CA THR A 100 5.01 -27.29 -0.47
C THR A 100 4.08 -28.33 -1.06
N ALA A 101 3.95 -28.39 -2.38
CA ALA A 101 3.23 -29.44 -3.08
C ALA A 101 3.82 -30.84 -2.86
N GLU A 102 5.10 -30.93 -2.52
CA GLU A 102 5.85 -32.18 -2.28
C GLU A 102 5.74 -32.66 -0.84
N GLY A 103 5.23 -31.84 0.08
CA GLY A 103 5.10 -32.15 1.50
C GLY A 103 5.65 -31.06 2.41
N GLU A 104 5.83 -31.43 3.68
CA GLU A 104 6.39 -30.56 4.70
C GLU A 104 7.89 -30.84 4.88
N GLN A 105 8.66 -29.77 5.04
CA GLN A 105 10.09 -29.84 5.31
C GLN A 105 10.49 -28.83 6.40
N ALA A 106 11.53 -29.15 7.14
CA ALA A 106 12.13 -28.27 8.13
C ALA A 106 13.27 -27.46 7.50
N VAL A 107 13.28 -26.15 7.75
CA VAL A 107 14.33 -25.22 7.31
C VAL A 107 14.90 -24.51 8.53
N GLU A 108 16.20 -24.68 8.78
CA GLU A 108 16.91 -23.98 9.84
C GLU A 108 17.37 -22.61 9.35
N ALA A 109 17.18 -21.55 10.16
CA ALA A 109 17.55 -20.19 9.82
C ALA A 109 18.33 -19.51 10.94
N GLY A 110 19.38 -18.78 10.60
CA GLY A 110 20.11 -17.97 11.58
C GLY A 110 19.33 -16.77 12.11
N LYS A 111 18.48 -16.18 11.26
CA LYS A 111 17.56 -15.07 11.58
C LYS A 111 16.29 -15.21 10.77
N ILE A 112 15.16 -14.81 11.37
CA ILE A 112 13.84 -14.85 10.74
C ILE A 112 13.26 -13.45 10.70
N ILE A 113 12.79 -13.02 9.53
CA ILE A 113 12.10 -11.74 9.32
C ILE A 113 10.68 -12.03 8.84
N PHE A 114 9.68 -11.65 9.63
CA PHE A 114 8.28 -11.73 9.24
C PHE A 114 7.87 -10.51 8.41
N ALA A 115 7.58 -10.74 7.15
CA ALA A 115 7.06 -9.71 6.22
C ALA A 115 5.83 -10.24 5.46
N VAL A 116 4.91 -10.85 6.19
CA VAL A 116 3.83 -11.72 5.70
C VAL A 116 2.65 -10.97 5.06
N GLY A 117 2.60 -9.66 5.19
CA GLY A 117 1.51 -8.83 4.64
C GLY A 117 0.12 -9.22 5.19
N ARG A 118 -0.93 -8.82 4.48
CA ARG A 118 -2.33 -9.10 4.88
C ARG A 118 -2.68 -10.59 4.81
N ALA A 119 -2.16 -11.29 3.83
CA ALA A 119 -2.47 -12.70 3.63
C ALA A 119 -1.97 -13.58 4.79
N GLY A 120 -0.77 -13.27 5.32
CA GLY A 120 -0.17 -14.00 6.43
C GLY A 120 -0.49 -13.44 7.82
N SER A 121 -1.34 -12.42 7.93
CA SER A 121 -1.62 -11.76 9.22
C SER A 121 -2.21 -12.69 10.26
N ARG A 122 -3.09 -13.62 9.88
CA ARG A 122 -3.68 -14.60 10.81
C ARG A 122 -2.63 -15.56 11.36
N PHE A 123 -1.77 -16.07 10.49
CA PHE A 123 -0.64 -16.93 10.91
C PHE A 123 0.26 -16.19 11.89
N PHE A 124 0.65 -14.97 11.55
CA PHE A 124 1.55 -14.18 12.39
C PHE A 124 0.92 -13.80 13.75
N SER A 125 -0.38 -13.46 13.77
CA SER A 125 -1.09 -13.18 15.04
C SER A 125 -1.15 -14.42 15.94
N ALA A 126 -1.51 -15.59 15.39
CA ALA A 126 -1.53 -16.83 16.15
C ALA A 126 -0.13 -17.17 16.69
N TRP A 127 0.90 -17.04 15.85
CA TRP A 127 2.28 -17.26 16.28
C TRP A 127 2.72 -16.32 17.40
N CYS A 128 2.32 -15.04 17.35
CA CYS A 128 2.59 -14.07 18.42
C CYS A 128 1.90 -14.48 19.73
N GLU A 129 0.64 -14.89 19.68
CA GLU A 129 -0.12 -15.36 20.84
C GLU A 129 0.54 -16.62 21.46
N GLU A 130 0.93 -17.59 20.66
CA GLU A 130 1.62 -18.82 21.10
C GLU A 130 3.00 -18.55 21.74
N ASN A 131 3.62 -17.42 21.40
CA ASN A 131 4.95 -17.05 21.91
C ASN A 131 4.92 -15.90 22.92
N ASP A 132 3.77 -15.59 23.50
CA ASP A 132 3.57 -14.53 24.50
C ASP A 132 4.06 -13.14 24.02
N ILE A 133 3.92 -12.85 22.71
CA ILE A 133 4.23 -11.54 22.14
C ILE A 133 2.96 -10.68 22.17
N PRO A 134 2.95 -9.56 22.90
CA PRO A 134 1.76 -8.75 23.03
C PRO A 134 1.36 -8.10 21.69
N LEU A 135 0.08 -8.20 21.35
CA LEU A 135 -0.52 -7.56 20.20
C LEU A 135 -1.46 -6.44 20.62
N HIS A 136 -1.45 -5.35 19.87
CA HIS A 136 -2.37 -4.23 20.06
C HIS A 136 -3.18 -3.99 18.78
N ASN A 137 -4.47 -3.76 18.95
CA ASN A 137 -5.33 -3.41 17.83
C ASN A 137 -5.03 -2.00 17.34
N ASN A 138 -4.84 -1.86 16.04
CA ASN A 138 -4.70 -0.57 15.39
C ASN A 138 -6.06 -0.01 14.97
N GLN A 139 -6.09 1.31 14.72
CA GLN A 139 -7.22 1.95 14.06
C GLN A 139 -7.41 1.40 12.66
N VAL A 140 -8.65 1.31 12.22
CA VAL A 140 -9.01 0.98 10.84
C VAL A 140 -9.79 2.14 10.24
N ASP A 141 -9.57 2.40 8.97
CA ASP A 141 -10.40 3.33 8.19
C ASP A 141 -11.52 2.51 7.54
N VAL A 142 -12.76 2.96 7.73
CA VAL A 142 -13.94 2.39 7.10
C VAL A 142 -14.51 3.45 6.16
N GLY A 143 -14.84 3.06 4.93
CA GLY A 143 -15.34 4.00 3.95
C GLY A 143 -16.05 3.31 2.80
N VAL A 144 -16.41 4.10 1.81
CA VAL A 144 -17.04 3.68 0.56
C VAL A 144 -16.14 4.03 -0.62
N ARG A 145 -16.13 3.19 -1.64
CA ARG A 145 -15.53 3.54 -2.93
C ARG A 145 -16.56 4.33 -3.74
N VAL A 146 -16.18 5.54 -4.13
CA VAL A 146 -17.02 6.43 -4.95
C VAL A 146 -16.48 6.44 -6.37
N GLU A 147 -17.37 6.30 -7.35
CA GLU A 147 -17.04 6.38 -8.77
C GLU A 147 -17.83 7.52 -9.41
N LEU A 148 -17.15 8.37 -10.16
CA LEU A 148 -17.71 9.55 -10.83
C LEU A 148 -17.14 9.70 -12.23
N PRO A 149 -17.85 10.36 -13.18
CA PRO A 149 -17.27 10.69 -14.47
C PRO A 149 -15.95 11.42 -14.33
N SER A 150 -14.93 11.00 -15.08
CA SER A 150 -13.55 11.51 -14.95
C SER A 150 -13.45 13.03 -15.18
N MET A 151 -14.32 13.61 -15.99
CA MET A 151 -14.39 15.04 -16.25
C MET A 151 -14.57 15.88 -14.98
N VAL A 152 -15.20 15.33 -13.92
CA VAL A 152 -15.39 16.02 -12.63
C VAL A 152 -14.04 16.27 -11.94
N TRP A 153 -13.07 15.37 -12.16
CA TRP A 153 -11.76 15.37 -11.50
C TRP A 153 -10.61 15.83 -12.39
N GLU A 154 -10.88 16.15 -13.66
CA GLU A 154 -9.85 16.38 -14.66
C GLU A 154 -8.83 17.46 -14.23
N ASP A 155 -9.28 18.54 -13.63
CA ASP A 155 -8.41 19.62 -13.14
C ASP A 155 -7.45 19.16 -12.03
N PHE A 156 -7.93 18.29 -11.13
CA PHE A 156 -7.11 17.74 -10.06
C PHE A 156 -6.16 16.68 -10.59
N ALA A 157 -6.64 15.75 -11.40
CA ALA A 157 -5.85 14.66 -11.95
C ALA A 157 -4.65 15.18 -12.76
N LYS A 158 -4.83 16.24 -13.55
CA LYS A 158 -3.75 16.86 -14.34
C LYS A 158 -2.70 17.59 -13.48
N LYS A 159 -3.11 18.18 -12.35
CA LYS A 159 -2.23 19.05 -11.54
C LYS A 159 -1.51 18.30 -10.41
N ILE A 160 -2.19 17.37 -9.76
CA ILE A 160 -1.68 16.71 -8.55
C ILE A 160 -1.87 15.21 -8.53
N TYR A 161 -2.44 14.63 -9.58
CA TYR A 161 -2.86 13.25 -9.73
C TYR A 161 -3.81 12.79 -8.61
N GLU A 162 -3.35 12.64 -7.37
CA GLU A 162 -4.15 12.15 -6.24
C GLU A 162 -4.30 13.24 -5.17
N PRO A 163 -5.48 13.91 -5.08
CA PRO A 163 -5.74 14.87 -4.03
C PRO A 163 -5.93 14.18 -2.68
N LYS A 164 -5.14 14.56 -1.69
CA LYS A 164 -5.27 14.11 -0.29
C LYS A 164 -6.09 15.13 0.49
N ILE A 165 -7.42 15.05 0.36
CA ILE A 165 -8.36 15.99 0.98
C ILE A 165 -8.93 15.39 2.26
N ARG A 166 -9.05 16.21 3.30
CA ARG A 166 -9.73 15.90 4.56
C ARG A 166 -10.88 16.86 4.77
N TYR A 167 -11.95 16.35 5.33
CA TYR A 167 -13.13 17.09 5.73
C TYR A 167 -13.57 16.67 7.14
N ARG A 168 -13.91 17.62 8.00
CA ARG A 168 -14.51 17.32 9.29
C ARG A 168 -16.03 17.42 9.19
N SER A 169 -16.73 16.30 9.43
CA SER A 169 -18.19 16.28 9.36
C SER A 169 -18.80 17.21 10.41
N LYS A 170 -19.78 18.02 10.01
CA LYS A 170 -20.45 18.97 10.91
C LYS A 170 -21.37 18.29 11.91
N GLY A 171 -21.91 17.12 11.57
CA GLY A 171 -22.87 16.40 12.43
C GLY A 171 -22.21 15.60 13.53
N TYR A 172 -21.12 14.91 13.24
CA TYR A 172 -20.48 13.95 14.15
C TYR A 172 -19.04 14.33 14.53
N GLY A 173 -18.44 15.28 13.85
CA GLY A 173 -17.05 15.69 14.11
C GLY A 173 -16.00 14.74 13.54
N ASP A 174 -16.41 13.69 12.83
CA ASP A 174 -15.51 12.70 12.24
C ASP A 174 -14.64 13.31 11.14
N ILE A 175 -13.41 12.79 11.03
CA ILE A 175 -12.51 13.17 9.93
C ILE A 175 -12.70 12.19 8.79
N ILE A 176 -13.25 12.70 7.69
CA ILE A 176 -13.38 12.00 6.42
C ILE A 176 -12.16 12.31 5.58
N ARG A 177 -11.54 11.28 4.97
CA ARG A 177 -10.39 11.43 4.08
C ARG A 177 -10.69 10.89 2.70
N MET A 178 -10.35 11.67 1.68
CA MET A 178 -10.24 11.14 0.33
C MET A 178 -8.96 10.30 0.23
N PHE A 179 -9.09 9.07 -0.23
CA PHE A 179 -8.01 8.10 -0.24
C PHE A 179 -7.97 7.29 -1.54
N CYS A 180 -6.76 6.96 -2.01
CA CYS A 180 -6.55 6.05 -3.14
C CYS A 180 -7.31 6.47 -4.42
N PHE A 181 -7.11 7.70 -4.87
CA PHE A 181 -7.69 8.21 -6.10
C PHE A 181 -7.09 7.51 -7.34
N ASN A 182 -7.95 7.09 -8.25
CA ASN A 182 -7.58 6.45 -9.50
C ASN A 182 -8.24 7.20 -10.66
N ASP A 183 -7.43 7.98 -11.36
CA ASP A 183 -7.92 8.67 -12.56
C ASP A 183 -8.23 7.68 -13.67
N ARG A 184 -9.46 7.74 -14.20
CA ARG A 184 -9.95 6.85 -15.26
C ARG A 184 -9.68 5.37 -14.96
N GLY A 185 -9.72 5.03 -13.67
CA GLY A 185 -9.38 3.72 -13.15
C GLY A 185 -10.59 2.79 -13.05
N GLN A 186 -10.31 1.54 -12.72
CA GLN A 186 -11.32 0.49 -12.53
C GLN A 186 -11.54 0.24 -11.04
N VAL A 187 -12.80 0.07 -10.64
CA VAL A 187 -13.15 -0.47 -9.32
C VAL A 187 -13.02 -1.97 -9.36
N VAL A 188 -12.31 -2.53 -8.40
CA VAL A 188 -12.07 -3.98 -8.28
C VAL A 188 -12.49 -4.49 -6.92
N THR A 189 -12.97 -5.74 -6.88
CA THR A 189 -13.31 -6.43 -5.65
C THR A 189 -12.12 -7.24 -5.17
N GLU A 190 -11.79 -7.14 -3.89
CA GLU A 190 -10.78 -7.93 -3.22
C GLU A 190 -11.43 -8.81 -2.16
N ASN A 191 -11.00 -10.06 -2.05
CA ASN A 191 -11.38 -10.96 -0.97
C ASN A 191 -10.14 -11.31 -0.14
N THR A 192 -10.11 -10.87 1.09
CA THR A 192 -9.04 -11.22 2.02
C THR A 192 -9.62 -12.01 3.19
N ASN A 193 -9.34 -13.31 3.23
CA ASN A 193 -9.82 -14.22 4.29
C ASN A 193 -11.35 -14.20 4.49
N GLY A 194 -12.12 -14.11 3.41
CA GLY A 194 -13.58 -14.06 3.44
C GLY A 194 -14.18 -12.67 3.64
N VAL A 195 -13.37 -11.63 3.88
CA VAL A 195 -13.83 -10.25 3.93
C VAL A 195 -13.74 -9.64 2.54
N LEU A 196 -14.89 -9.28 1.98
CA LEU A 196 -14.99 -8.60 0.69
C LEU A 196 -14.81 -7.09 0.88
N THR A 197 -13.89 -6.53 0.13
CA THR A 197 -13.65 -5.08 0.07
C THR A 197 -13.59 -4.63 -1.39
N VAL A 198 -13.70 -3.33 -1.63
CA VAL A 198 -13.51 -2.73 -2.94
C VAL A 198 -12.25 -1.87 -2.94
N ASN A 199 -11.51 -1.94 -4.03
CA ASN A 199 -10.31 -1.14 -4.25
C ASN A 199 -10.35 -0.51 -5.65
N GLY A 200 -9.34 0.27 -6.02
CA GLY A 200 -9.23 0.86 -7.35
C GLY A 200 -7.89 0.54 -8.00
N HIS A 201 -7.91 0.32 -9.31
CA HIS A 201 -6.72 0.17 -10.13
C HIS A 201 -6.65 1.30 -11.14
N ALA A 202 -5.50 1.96 -11.21
CA ALA A 202 -5.17 2.90 -12.26
C ALA A 202 -4.13 2.30 -13.21
N TYR A 203 -4.25 2.60 -14.49
CA TYR A 203 -3.38 2.08 -15.53
C TYR A 203 -2.75 3.22 -16.33
N ARG A 204 -1.52 3.04 -16.78
CA ARG A 204 -0.90 3.92 -17.76
C ARG A 204 -1.34 3.61 -19.20
N ASP A 205 -1.62 2.36 -19.46
CA ASP A 205 -2.16 1.91 -20.73
C ASP A 205 -3.55 2.52 -20.99
N GLU A 206 -3.67 3.39 -21.99
CA GLU A 206 -4.91 4.06 -22.38
C GLU A 206 -6.03 3.07 -22.72
N ALA A 207 -5.73 1.90 -23.27
CA ALA A 207 -6.72 0.88 -23.62
C ALA A 207 -7.42 0.28 -22.38
N ARG A 208 -6.82 0.42 -21.21
CA ARG A 208 -7.36 -0.09 -19.93
C ARG A 208 -8.06 0.99 -19.10
N LYS A 209 -8.01 2.24 -19.53
CA LYS A 209 -8.67 3.34 -18.84
C LYS A 209 -10.17 3.35 -19.08
N THR A 210 -10.92 3.76 -18.06
CA THR A 210 -12.39 3.92 -18.13
C THR A 210 -12.78 5.38 -18.38
N GLN A 211 -14.09 5.64 -18.45
CA GLN A 211 -14.62 7.01 -18.49
C GLN A 211 -14.84 7.58 -17.09
N ASN A 212 -14.62 6.80 -16.04
CA ASN A 212 -14.85 7.19 -14.66
C ASN A 212 -13.54 7.19 -13.87
N SER A 213 -13.44 8.12 -12.91
CA SER A 213 -12.43 8.11 -11.85
C SER A 213 -13.06 7.65 -10.55
N ASN A 214 -12.28 7.04 -9.67
CA ASN A 214 -12.77 6.51 -8.40
C ASN A 214 -11.80 6.79 -7.23
N PHE A 215 -12.32 6.84 -6.01
CA PHE A 215 -11.55 7.07 -4.78
C PHE A 215 -12.27 6.50 -3.56
#